data_40d6a1211e97c35761eba278c25f3f03
#
_entry.id   40d6a1211e97c35761eba278c25f3f03
#
_cell.length_a   1.000
_cell.length_b   1.000
_cell.length_c   1.000
_cell.angle_alpha   90.00
_cell.angle_beta   90.00
_cell.angle_gamma   90.00
#
_symmetry.space_group_name_H-M   'P 1'
#
loop_
_entity.id
_entity.type
_entity.pdbx_description
1 polymer ?
#
loop_
_entity_poly.entity_id
_entity_poly.type
_entity_poly.pdbx_seq_one_letter_code
_entity_poly.pdbx_strand_id
1 'polypeptide(L)'
;MNRWNHGRTLGAVVVSLACMTQIGICQDSPKSVQDKQIAAALRQVSAHRIREDIAKLVSFGTRLTLSAQDPESIAKGHGIGAAREWIKSEFERYSNDCGGCLEVKSDSFTEKPTERIPKATEITNVYAVLKGTDPAQSKRIVLVTGHYDSRNSDTLDVKGDAPGANDDGSGTAVSLECARVLSKIKFPGTIIFLTVAGEEQGLNGSRHFAKMAKDQGWGLEAVLNNDIVGGDKGPWQDPSVVRVFSEGVPAAATEQDVKRIRGLGGESDSGSRELARYIAEVGRAYDALVRPMLVFRLDRYLRGGDHYSFNQQGFAAVRFTEFREDFHHQHQNVRTENGIEYGDLPKFVDYDYVADVARLNAATLASLAAAPGPPANVRILTKDLENDSTFTWDASPGAASYEVVWRATTAPEWENAQSFGNATRATLKISKDNVIFGVRAVDGAGHRSLVVVPVPER
;
A
#
# COMPACT_ATOMS: atom_id res chain seq x y z
N MET A 1 9.09 95.60 8.48
CA MET A 1 9.58 95.33 9.85
C MET A 1 8.44 94.70 10.65
N ASN A 2 8.47 93.45 10.93
CA ASN A 2 7.96 92.82 12.14
C ASN A 2 7.99 91.29 11.90
N ARG A 3 8.86 90.67 12.63
CA ARG A 3 8.99 89.21 12.70
C ARG A 3 7.89 88.65 13.61
N TRP A 4 7.20 87.63 13.14
CA TRP A 4 6.37 86.76 14.03
C TRP A 4 6.98 85.37 14.05
N ASN A 5 7.42 84.95 15.25
CA ASN A 5 7.84 83.60 15.62
C ASN A 5 6.61 82.73 15.89
N HIS A 6 6.47 81.62 15.19
CA HIS A 6 5.52 80.56 15.56
C HIS A 6 6.31 79.34 16.05
N GLY A 7 6.29 79.13 17.37
CA GLY A 7 6.73 77.87 17.96
C GLY A 7 5.77 76.74 17.58
N ARG A 8 6.34 75.64 17.04
CA ARG A 8 5.66 74.39 16.83
C ARG A 8 6.03 73.43 17.94
N THR A 9 5.06 73.09 18.80
CA THR A 9 5.11 72.00 19.76
C THR A 9 4.88 70.71 19.01
N LEU A 10 5.89 69.81 18.94
CA LEU A 10 5.73 68.43 18.51
C LEU A 10 5.16 67.60 19.64
N GLY A 11 3.92 67.18 19.50
CA GLY A 11 3.33 66.10 20.34
C GLY A 11 3.80 64.74 19.81
N ALA A 12 4.58 64.02 20.63
CA ALA A 12 4.95 62.66 20.37
C ALA A 12 3.75 61.70 20.67
N VAL A 13 3.17 61.14 19.63
CA VAL A 13 2.19 60.04 19.80
C VAL A 13 2.99 58.75 19.90
N VAL A 14 3.04 58.17 21.08
CA VAL A 14 3.58 56.82 21.32
C VAL A 14 2.48 55.81 20.93
N VAL A 15 2.62 55.20 19.75
CA VAL A 15 1.79 54.07 19.37
C VAL A 15 2.42 52.81 19.97
N SER A 16 1.83 52.30 21.05
CA SER A 16 2.19 51.01 21.64
C SER A 16 1.68 49.90 20.72
N LEU A 17 2.58 49.31 19.91
CA LEU A 17 2.32 48.11 19.16
C LEU A 17 2.32 46.93 20.15
N ALA A 18 1.13 46.48 20.59
CA ALA A 18 0.99 45.22 21.28
C ALA A 18 1.22 44.09 20.28
N CYS A 19 2.44 43.54 20.25
CA CYS A 19 2.74 42.30 19.54
C CYS A 19 2.05 41.16 20.29
N MET A 20 0.84 40.75 19.85
CA MET A 20 0.27 39.48 20.24
C MET A 20 1.09 38.36 19.57
N THR A 21 2.06 37.83 20.31
CA THR A 21 2.68 36.55 19.95
C THR A 21 1.62 35.47 20.07
N GLN A 22 1.03 35.10 18.96
CA GLN A 22 0.36 33.81 18.86
C GLN A 22 1.41 32.73 19.14
N ILE A 23 1.41 32.20 20.35
CA ILE A 23 2.12 30.95 20.64
C ILE A 23 1.35 29.87 19.88
N GLY A 24 1.76 29.62 18.64
CA GLY A 24 1.40 28.42 17.93
C GLY A 24 1.99 27.27 18.75
N ILE A 25 1.14 26.54 19.46
CA ILE A 25 1.51 25.25 20.03
C ILE A 25 1.76 24.35 18.82
N CYS A 26 3.01 24.31 18.37
CA CYS A 26 3.48 23.25 17.49
C CYS A 26 3.45 21.98 18.35
N GLN A 27 2.32 21.29 18.40
CA GLN A 27 2.28 19.93 18.92
C GLN A 27 3.00 19.09 17.88
N ASP A 28 4.24 18.66 18.19
CA ASP A 28 4.94 17.66 17.41
C ASP A 28 3.99 16.49 17.19
N SER A 29 3.78 16.13 15.92
CA SER A 29 3.02 14.92 15.61
C SER A 29 3.59 13.77 16.44
N PRO A 30 2.76 13.06 17.22
CA PRO A 30 3.26 12.02 18.10
C PRO A 30 4.07 11.04 17.27
N LYS A 31 5.38 10.91 17.56
CA LYS A 31 6.26 9.99 16.85
C LYS A 31 5.66 8.59 16.95
N SER A 32 5.50 7.94 15.82
CA SER A 32 5.12 6.53 15.77
C SER A 32 6.18 5.72 16.51
N VAL A 33 5.75 4.85 17.41
CA VAL A 33 6.68 4.02 18.21
C VAL A 33 7.17 2.89 17.31
N GLN A 34 8.51 2.72 17.20
CA GLN A 34 9.08 1.54 16.56
C GLN A 34 8.88 0.31 17.44
N ASP A 35 8.18 -0.70 16.92
CA ASP A 35 8.17 -2.03 17.53
C ASP A 35 9.51 -2.72 17.31
N LYS A 36 10.14 -3.21 18.41
CA LYS A 36 11.47 -3.83 18.36
C LYS A 36 11.50 -5.15 17.62
N GLN A 37 10.39 -5.92 17.66
CA GLN A 37 10.31 -7.20 16.95
C GLN A 37 10.16 -6.96 15.45
N ILE A 38 9.31 -6.01 15.06
CA ILE A 38 9.17 -5.59 13.68
C ILE A 38 10.52 -5.07 13.17
N ALA A 39 11.16 -4.13 13.87
CA ALA A 39 12.45 -3.60 13.48
C ALA A 39 13.55 -4.69 13.36
N ALA A 40 13.50 -5.74 14.19
CA ALA A 40 14.41 -6.87 14.09
C ALA A 40 14.14 -7.72 12.84
N ALA A 41 12.88 -7.92 12.46
CA ALA A 41 12.51 -8.62 11.22
C ALA A 41 12.93 -7.83 9.98
N LEU A 42 12.72 -6.51 9.97
CA LEU A 42 13.11 -5.64 8.84
C LEU A 42 14.62 -5.72 8.54
N ARG A 43 15.47 -5.90 9.57
CA ARG A 43 16.90 -6.11 9.39
C ARG A 43 17.26 -7.44 8.73
N GLN A 44 16.30 -8.40 8.67
CA GLN A 44 16.51 -9.70 8.00
C GLN A 44 16.19 -9.66 6.51
N VAL A 45 15.58 -8.58 6.00
CA VAL A 45 15.33 -8.41 4.56
C VAL A 45 16.66 -8.38 3.82
N SER A 46 16.78 -9.19 2.77
CA SER A 46 18.04 -9.49 2.09
C SER A 46 17.95 -9.26 0.57
N ALA A 47 18.71 -8.28 0.09
CA ALA A 47 18.88 -8.07 -1.35
C ALA A 47 19.48 -9.31 -2.07
N HIS A 48 20.29 -10.09 -1.38
CA HIS A 48 20.85 -11.33 -1.93
C HIS A 48 19.75 -12.38 -2.18
N ARG A 49 18.83 -12.58 -1.22
CA ARG A 49 17.69 -13.50 -1.37
C ARG A 49 16.74 -13.04 -2.48
N ILE A 50 16.42 -11.77 -2.53
CA ILE A 50 15.61 -11.18 -3.59
C ILE A 50 16.25 -11.41 -4.96
N ARG A 51 17.59 -11.25 -5.06
CA ARG A 51 18.32 -11.56 -6.30
C ARG A 51 18.19 -13.02 -6.71
N GLU A 52 18.31 -13.96 -5.76
CA GLU A 52 18.15 -15.39 -6.01
C GLU A 52 16.74 -15.70 -6.49
N ASP A 53 15.71 -15.12 -5.84
CA ASP A 53 14.31 -15.33 -6.17
C ASP A 53 13.98 -14.80 -7.58
N ILE A 54 14.42 -13.58 -7.92
CA ILE A 54 14.24 -13.01 -9.27
C ILE A 54 15.01 -13.83 -10.31
N ALA A 55 16.25 -14.22 -10.03
CA ALA A 55 17.02 -15.05 -10.95
C ALA A 55 16.35 -16.40 -11.19
N LYS A 56 15.75 -16.98 -10.17
CA LYS A 56 14.99 -18.23 -10.28
C LYS A 56 13.73 -18.06 -11.13
N LEU A 57 12.95 -16.98 -10.91
CA LEU A 57 11.78 -16.66 -11.73
C LEU A 57 12.15 -16.50 -13.19
N VAL A 58 13.23 -15.77 -13.49
CA VAL A 58 13.73 -15.58 -14.86
C VAL A 58 14.16 -16.92 -15.50
N SER A 59 14.73 -17.84 -14.73
CA SER A 59 15.22 -19.13 -15.23
C SER A 59 14.14 -20.04 -15.81
N PHE A 60 12.85 -19.74 -15.60
CA PHE A 60 11.74 -20.48 -16.21
C PHE A 60 11.50 -20.12 -17.69
N GLY A 61 12.27 -19.19 -18.27
CA GLY A 61 12.26 -18.77 -19.68
C GLY A 61 11.10 -17.83 -19.99
N THR A 62 9.88 -18.31 -19.90
CA THR A 62 8.65 -17.53 -19.96
C THR A 62 7.73 -17.93 -18.83
N ARG A 63 7.07 -16.93 -18.23
CA ARG A 63 6.00 -17.14 -17.26
C ARG A 63 4.67 -16.61 -17.77
N LEU A 64 4.54 -16.45 -19.11
CA LEU A 64 3.26 -16.04 -19.68
C LEU A 64 2.17 -16.98 -19.16
N THR A 65 1.04 -16.43 -18.73
CA THR A 65 -0.09 -17.19 -18.18
C THR A 65 -0.55 -18.33 -19.08
N LEU A 66 -0.38 -18.17 -20.40
CA LEU A 66 -0.74 -19.17 -21.42
C LEU A 66 0.37 -20.20 -21.69
N SER A 67 1.55 -20.07 -21.06
CA SER A 67 2.70 -20.95 -21.26
C SER A 67 2.49 -22.33 -20.62
N ALA A 68 3.48 -23.20 -20.71
CA ALA A 68 3.39 -24.59 -20.29
C ALA A 68 3.04 -24.80 -18.82
N GLN A 69 2.11 -25.71 -18.57
CA GLN A 69 1.67 -26.13 -17.24
C GLN A 69 1.62 -27.66 -17.10
N ASP A 70 2.07 -28.39 -18.10
CA ASP A 70 2.09 -29.83 -18.07
C ASP A 70 3.25 -30.39 -17.20
N PRO A 71 3.12 -31.63 -16.68
CA PRO A 71 4.12 -32.21 -15.78
C PRO A 71 5.53 -32.31 -16.35
N GLU A 72 5.67 -32.50 -17.66
CA GLU A 72 6.98 -32.61 -18.33
C GLU A 72 7.70 -31.27 -18.34
N SER A 73 6.99 -30.19 -18.70
CA SER A 73 7.51 -28.83 -18.69
C SER A 73 7.85 -28.37 -17.27
N ILE A 74 6.99 -28.69 -16.28
CA ILE A 74 7.24 -28.41 -14.87
C ILE A 74 8.53 -29.09 -14.40
N ALA A 75 8.70 -30.39 -14.73
CA ALA A 75 9.90 -31.15 -14.35
C ALA A 75 11.18 -30.58 -14.98
N LYS A 76 11.07 -29.99 -16.19
CA LYS A 76 12.19 -29.30 -16.88
C LYS A 76 12.44 -27.89 -16.32
N GLY A 77 11.62 -27.39 -15.44
CA GLY A 77 11.72 -26.01 -14.91
C GLY A 77 11.39 -24.96 -15.96
N HIS A 78 10.32 -25.15 -16.75
CA HIS A 78 9.92 -24.24 -17.82
C HIS A 78 8.44 -23.87 -17.73
N GLY A 79 8.12 -22.61 -18.02
CA GLY A 79 6.76 -22.08 -18.09
C GLY A 79 6.15 -21.67 -16.76
N ILE A 80 4.91 -21.17 -16.85
CA ILE A 80 4.15 -20.64 -15.69
C ILE A 80 3.89 -21.71 -14.62
N GLY A 81 3.67 -22.98 -15.05
CA GLY A 81 3.46 -24.08 -14.13
C GLY A 81 4.67 -24.35 -13.23
N ALA A 82 5.88 -24.31 -13.81
CA ALA A 82 7.12 -24.50 -13.03
C ALA A 82 7.35 -23.34 -12.05
N ALA A 83 7.07 -22.11 -12.45
CA ALA A 83 7.15 -20.94 -11.57
C ALA A 83 6.18 -21.07 -10.40
N ARG A 84 4.92 -21.46 -10.64
CA ARG A 84 3.90 -21.70 -9.64
C ARG A 84 4.34 -22.73 -8.60
N GLU A 85 4.82 -23.90 -9.04
CA GLU A 85 5.25 -24.94 -8.10
C GLU A 85 6.48 -24.51 -7.28
N TRP A 86 7.41 -23.76 -7.89
CA TRP A 86 8.54 -23.21 -7.14
C TRP A 86 8.09 -22.20 -6.08
N ILE A 87 7.22 -21.24 -6.41
CA ILE A 87 6.70 -20.26 -5.44
C ILE A 87 6.02 -20.97 -4.27
N LYS A 88 5.19 -21.97 -4.58
CA LYS A 88 4.54 -22.78 -3.54
C LYS A 88 5.57 -23.45 -2.63
N SER A 89 6.62 -24.04 -3.20
CA SER A 89 7.69 -24.68 -2.44
C SER A 89 8.46 -23.70 -1.55
N GLU A 90 8.65 -22.43 -1.97
CA GLU A 90 9.27 -21.40 -1.16
C GLU A 90 8.40 -21.03 0.05
N PHE A 91 7.09 -20.83 -0.13
CA PHE A 91 6.18 -20.63 0.99
C PHE A 91 6.14 -21.82 1.95
N GLU A 92 6.15 -23.05 1.43
CA GLU A 92 6.22 -24.28 2.24
C GLU A 92 7.55 -24.36 3.02
N ARG A 93 8.67 -23.97 2.40
CA ARG A 93 9.97 -23.88 3.08
C ARG A 93 9.93 -22.86 4.22
N TYR A 94 9.39 -21.65 3.99
CA TYR A 94 9.25 -20.65 5.05
C TYR A 94 8.32 -21.12 6.17
N SER A 95 7.26 -21.86 5.83
CA SER A 95 6.38 -22.49 6.82
C SER A 95 7.14 -23.50 7.68
N ASN A 96 7.96 -24.36 7.06
CA ASN A 96 8.79 -25.32 7.79
C ASN A 96 9.81 -24.63 8.71
N ASP A 97 10.45 -23.55 8.24
CA ASP A 97 11.44 -22.75 8.99
C ASP A 97 10.86 -22.08 10.24
N CYS A 98 9.53 -21.89 10.31
CA CYS A 98 8.83 -21.34 11.47
C CYS A 98 7.99 -22.38 12.24
N GLY A 99 8.13 -23.67 11.93
CA GLY A 99 7.40 -24.73 12.61
C GLY A 99 5.94 -24.89 12.19
N GLY A 100 5.60 -24.63 10.92
CA GLY A 100 4.26 -24.77 10.36
C GLY A 100 3.36 -23.53 10.57
N CYS A 101 3.95 -22.34 10.67
CA CYS A 101 3.21 -21.13 10.97
C CYS A 101 2.42 -20.56 9.78
N LEU A 102 2.77 -20.94 8.55
CA LEU A 102 2.08 -20.50 7.34
C LEU A 102 1.17 -21.61 6.80
N GLU A 103 -0.05 -21.26 6.49
CA GLU A 103 -0.96 -22.12 5.73
C GLU A 103 -0.82 -21.79 4.24
N VAL A 104 -0.14 -22.66 3.50
CA VAL A 104 0.13 -22.47 2.05
C VAL A 104 -1.05 -23.00 1.24
N LYS A 105 -1.53 -22.21 0.29
CA LYS A 105 -2.71 -22.50 -0.53
C LYS A 105 -2.50 -22.17 -1.99
N SER A 106 -3.24 -22.89 -2.84
CA SER A 106 -3.42 -22.56 -4.25
C SER A 106 -4.89 -22.28 -4.51
N ASP A 107 -5.17 -21.25 -5.28
CA ASP A 107 -6.51 -20.85 -5.73
C ASP A 107 -6.56 -20.95 -7.25
N SER A 108 -7.17 -22.04 -7.75
CA SER A 108 -7.23 -22.35 -9.18
C SER A 108 -8.65 -22.15 -9.72
N PHE A 109 -8.72 -21.56 -10.90
CA PHE A 109 -9.97 -21.37 -11.64
C PHE A 109 -9.73 -21.45 -13.14
N THR A 110 -10.78 -21.66 -13.91
CA THR A 110 -10.70 -21.66 -15.38
C THR A 110 -11.24 -20.36 -15.94
N GLU A 111 -10.37 -19.58 -16.59
CA GLU A 111 -10.77 -18.39 -17.33
C GLU A 111 -11.33 -18.76 -18.69
N LYS A 112 -12.41 -18.08 -19.09
CA LYS A 112 -13.06 -18.31 -20.39
C LYS A 112 -12.28 -17.64 -21.52
N PRO A 113 -12.46 -18.09 -22.76
CA PRO A 113 -11.81 -17.45 -23.91
C PRO A 113 -12.12 -15.96 -24.01
N THR A 114 -11.06 -15.18 -24.21
CA THR A 114 -11.07 -13.75 -24.49
C THR A 114 -10.07 -13.44 -25.61
N GLU A 115 -9.93 -12.20 -26.02
CA GLU A 115 -8.91 -11.78 -26.99
C GLU A 115 -7.48 -12.15 -26.52
N ARG A 116 -7.18 -11.99 -25.22
CA ARG A 116 -5.86 -12.31 -24.64
C ARG A 116 -5.75 -13.73 -24.07
N ILE A 117 -6.84 -14.47 -24.05
CA ILE A 117 -6.90 -15.89 -23.60
C ILE A 117 -7.68 -16.66 -24.67
N PRO A 118 -7.03 -17.13 -25.78
CA PRO A 118 -7.73 -17.70 -26.94
C PRO A 118 -8.49 -18.99 -26.68
N LYS A 119 -8.16 -19.70 -25.62
CA LYS A 119 -8.82 -20.94 -25.17
C LYS A 119 -9.04 -20.94 -23.66
N ALA A 120 -10.01 -21.72 -23.19
CA ALA A 120 -10.19 -21.90 -21.75
C ALA A 120 -8.86 -22.30 -21.07
N THR A 121 -8.42 -21.50 -20.11
CA THR A 121 -7.10 -21.63 -19.47
C THR A 121 -7.25 -21.69 -17.96
N GLU A 122 -6.61 -22.67 -17.33
CA GLU A 122 -6.49 -22.71 -15.88
C GLU A 122 -5.49 -21.66 -15.43
N ILE A 123 -5.90 -20.83 -14.46
CA ILE A 123 -5.08 -19.81 -13.80
C ILE A 123 -5.04 -20.15 -12.31
N THR A 124 -3.87 -20.07 -11.71
CA THR A 124 -3.69 -20.42 -10.29
C THR A 124 -2.94 -19.32 -9.56
N ASN A 125 -3.55 -18.76 -8.54
CA ASN A 125 -2.88 -17.91 -7.56
C ASN A 125 -2.23 -18.78 -6.48
N VAL A 126 -1.08 -18.37 -5.95
CA VAL A 126 -0.41 -19.04 -4.83
C VAL A 126 -0.29 -18.07 -3.67
N TYR A 127 -0.67 -18.49 -2.48
CA TYR A 127 -0.60 -17.62 -1.32
C TYR A 127 -0.32 -18.38 -0.01
N ALA A 128 0.25 -17.66 0.95
CA ALA A 128 0.48 -18.14 2.29
C ALA A 128 -0.24 -17.26 3.31
N VAL A 129 -0.85 -17.87 4.32
CA VAL A 129 -1.60 -17.18 5.38
C VAL A 129 -0.87 -17.32 6.70
N LEU A 130 -0.43 -16.20 7.26
CA LEU A 130 0.02 -16.09 8.65
C LEU A 130 -1.19 -15.69 9.49
N LYS A 131 -1.82 -16.67 10.11
CA LYS A 131 -3.07 -16.47 10.86
C LYS A 131 -2.87 -15.61 12.11
N GLY A 132 -3.73 -14.63 12.31
CA GLY A 132 -3.78 -13.81 13.52
C GLY A 132 -4.07 -14.63 14.77
N THR A 133 -3.47 -14.25 15.88
CA THR A 133 -3.51 -14.99 17.16
C THR A 133 -4.59 -14.50 18.12
N ASP A 134 -5.14 -13.31 17.92
CA ASP A 134 -6.22 -12.75 18.74
C ASP A 134 -7.57 -13.12 18.13
N PRO A 135 -8.43 -13.90 18.83
CA PRO A 135 -9.75 -14.31 18.34
C PRO A 135 -10.64 -13.13 17.92
N ALA A 136 -10.51 -11.96 18.55
CA ALA A 136 -11.29 -10.77 18.25
C ALA A 136 -10.76 -10.01 17.00
N GLN A 137 -9.50 -10.21 16.63
CA GLN A 137 -8.84 -9.46 15.56
C GLN A 137 -8.36 -10.34 14.39
N SER A 138 -8.27 -11.65 14.56
CA SER A 138 -7.75 -12.57 13.53
C SER A 138 -8.54 -12.59 12.21
N LYS A 139 -9.75 -12.03 12.21
CA LYS A 139 -10.55 -11.85 10.98
C LYS A 139 -10.14 -10.60 10.19
N ARG A 140 -9.36 -9.72 10.78
CA ARG A 140 -8.75 -8.57 10.08
C ARG A 140 -7.58 -9.08 9.26
N ILE A 141 -7.54 -8.72 8.00
CA ILE A 141 -6.56 -9.23 7.04
C ILE A 141 -5.85 -8.05 6.38
N VAL A 142 -4.52 -8.14 6.34
CA VAL A 142 -3.68 -7.28 5.51
C VAL A 142 -2.95 -8.15 4.50
N LEU A 143 -2.77 -7.65 3.27
CA LEU A 143 -2.30 -8.45 2.15
C LEU A 143 -1.21 -7.72 1.37
N VAL A 144 -0.16 -8.45 0.97
CA VAL A 144 0.82 -8.02 -0.03
C VAL A 144 0.73 -8.92 -1.25
N THR A 145 0.90 -8.34 -2.44
CA THR A 145 0.87 -9.10 -3.70
C THR A 145 1.82 -8.53 -4.74
N GLY A 146 2.23 -9.39 -5.67
CA GLY A 146 2.82 -9.13 -6.96
C GLY A 146 2.37 -10.21 -7.92
N HIS A 147 2.50 -10.01 -9.24
CA HIS A 147 2.13 -11.04 -10.20
C HIS A 147 3.35 -11.84 -10.66
N TYR A 148 3.21 -13.16 -10.73
CA TYR A 148 4.33 -14.00 -11.11
C TYR A 148 4.35 -14.39 -12.59
N ASP A 149 3.30 -14.04 -13.33
CA ASP A 149 3.33 -14.14 -14.78
C ASP A 149 4.19 -13.01 -15.39
N SER A 150 4.62 -13.20 -16.63
CA SER A 150 5.43 -12.26 -17.38
C SER A 150 5.12 -12.37 -18.86
N ARG A 151 5.47 -11.36 -19.65
CA ARG A 151 5.33 -11.41 -21.10
C ARG A 151 6.45 -10.66 -21.82
N ASN A 152 6.61 -10.95 -23.10
CA ASN A 152 7.36 -10.14 -24.03
C ASN A 152 6.43 -9.15 -24.78
N SER A 153 6.79 -8.68 -25.96
CA SER A 153 5.96 -7.72 -26.71
C SER A 153 4.65 -8.32 -27.25
N ASP A 154 4.58 -9.65 -27.38
CA ASP A 154 3.39 -10.37 -27.84
C ASP A 154 2.69 -11.06 -26.66
N THR A 155 1.45 -10.65 -26.38
CA THR A 155 0.63 -11.20 -25.30
C THR A 155 0.22 -12.66 -25.52
N LEU A 156 0.48 -13.24 -26.67
CA LEU A 156 0.14 -14.62 -27.04
C LEU A 156 1.37 -15.49 -27.29
N ASP A 157 2.59 -14.95 -27.18
CA ASP A 157 3.83 -15.70 -27.40
C ASP A 157 4.16 -16.60 -26.20
N VAL A 158 3.72 -17.84 -26.28
CA VAL A 158 3.94 -18.87 -25.24
C VAL A 158 5.34 -19.53 -25.30
N LYS A 159 6.19 -19.13 -26.23
CA LYS A 159 7.49 -19.80 -26.48
C LYS A 159 8.69 -18.89 -26.35
N GLY A 160 8.54 -17.63 -26.75
CA GLY A 160 9.61 -16.66 -26.71
C GLY A 160 10.00 -16.31 -25.27
N ASP A 161 11.26 -15.94 -25.08
CA ASP A 161 11.74 -15.50 -23.76
C ASP A 161 10.96 -14.30 -23.26
N ALA A 162 10.49 -14.42 -22.04
CA ALA A 162 9.80 -13.37 -21.30
C ALA A 162 10.35 -13.33 -19.86
N PRO A 163 11.57 -12.80 -19.66
CA PRO A 163 12.28 -12.89 -18.38
C PRO A 163 11.50 -12.25 -17.24
N GLY A 164 10.87 -11.07 -17.45
CA GLY A 164 10.05 -10.40 -16.46
C GLY A 164 10.78 -10.23 -15.13
N ALA A 165 12.01 -9.72 -15.14
CA ALA A 165 12.82 -9.57 -13.93
C ALA A 165 12.29 -8.46 -13.03
N ASN A 166 11.86 -7.35 -13.66
CA ASN A 166 11.22 -6.22 -12.99
C ASN A 166 9.69 -6.34 -13.03
N ASP A 167 9.12 -6.64 -14.19
CA ASP A 167 7.68 -6.80 -14.43
C ASP A 167 7.30 -8.30 -14.58
N ASP A 168 6.86 -9.10 -13.51
CA ASP A 168 6.86 -8.60 -12.14
C ASP A 168 7.57 -9.62 -11.21
N GLY A 169 8.77 -10.04 -11.63
CA GLY A 169 9.66 -10.78 -10.73
C GLY A 169 10.01 -9.99 -9.47
N SER A 170 10.07 -8.65 -9.57
CA SER A 170 10.40 -7.78 -8.44
C SER A 170 9.29 -7.77 -7.38
N GLY A 171 8.02 -7.59 -7.76
CA GLY A 171 6.91 -7.60 -6.81
C GLY A 171 6.62 -8.98 -6.24
N THR A 172 6.76 -10.03 -7.05
CA THR A 172 6.71 -11.42 -6.58
C THR A 172 7.77 -11.67 -5.50
N ALA A 173 9.02 -11.21 -5.69
CA ALA A 173 10.09 -11.34 -4.71
C ALA A 173 9.80 -10.52 -3.43
N VAL A 174 9.17 -9.35 -3.52
CA VAL A 174 8.70 -8.58 -2.35
C VAL A 174 7.70 -9.40 -1.52
N SER A 175 6.73 -10.06 -2.17
CA SER A 175 5.74 -10.89 -1.46
C SER A 175 6.41 -12.09 -0.76
N LEU A 176 7.33 -12.78 -1.42
CA LEU A 176 8.11 -13.89 -0.85
C LEU A 176 8.98 -13.43 0.32
N GLU A 177 9.70 -12.33 0.19
CA GLU A 177 10.60 -11.82 1.23
C GLU A 177 9.82 -11.32 2.45
N CYS A 178 8.65 -10.67 2.26
CA CYS A 178 7.75 -10.33 3.37
C CYS A 178 7.29 -11.59 4.13
N ALA A 179 6.92 -12.65 3.42
CA ALA A 179 6.56 -13.93 4.06
C ALA A 179 7.71 -14.49 4.88
N ARG A 180 8.92 -14.50 4.32
CA ARG A 180 10.12 -15.04 4.98
C ARG A 180 10.45 -14.30 6.29
N VAL A 181 10.39 -12.96 6.28
CA VAL A 181 10.83 -12.18 7.45
C VAL A 181 9.75 -12.05 8.53
N LEU A 182 8.45 -12.06 8.14
CA LEU A 182 7.35 -11.88 9.09
C LEU A 182 6.79 -13.18 9.66
N SER A 183 7.02 -14.33 9.02
CA SER A 183 6.46 -15.62 9.45
C SER A 183 6.78 -16.01 10.89
N LYS A 184 7.90 -15.53 11.44
CA LYS A 184 8.37 -15.86 12.81
C LYS A 184 7.76 -14.96 13.90
N ILE A 185 6.93 -13.99 13.52
CA ILE A 185 6.27 -13.06 14.45
C ILE A 185 4.80 -13.44 14.60
N LYS A 186 4.27 -13.30 15.80
CA LYS A 186 2.83 -13.47 16.07
C LYS A 186 2.16 -12.11 16.10
N PHE A 187 1.12 -11.95 15.28
CA PHE A 187 0.32 -10.74 15.20
C PHE A 187 -1.11 -10.99 15.66
N PRO A 188 -1.81 -10.00 16.22
CA PRO A 188 -3.26 -10.07 16.47
C PRO A 188 -4.07 -10.31 15.19
N GLY A 189 -3.78 -9.56 14.12
CA GLY A 189 -4.40 -9.66 12.80
C GLY A 189 -3.70 -10.67 11.88
N THR A 190 -4.38 -11.08 10.82
CA THR A 190 -3.89 -12.02 9.80
C THR A 190 -3.13 -11.31 8.69
N ILE A 191 -2.03 -11.91 8.21
CA ILE A 191 -1.30 -11.44 7.04
C ILE A 191 -1.42 -12.48 5.93
N ILE A 192 -1.70 -12.04 4.70
CA ILE A 192 -1.66 -12.87 3.49
C ILE A 192 -0.54 -12.39 2.58
N PHE A 193 0.31 -13.32 2.17
CA PHE A 193 1.35 -13.15 1.17
C PHE A 193 0.86 -13.84 -0.11
N LEU A 194 0.51 -13.04 -1.13
CA LEU A 194 -0.14 -13.50 -2.34
C LEU A 194 0.77 -13.30 -3.53
N THR A 195 0.75 -14.25 -4.47
CA THR A 195 1.26 -14.08 -5.82
C THR A 195 0.16 -14.46 -6.81
N VAL A 196 -0.16 -13.59 -7.75
CA VAL A 196 -1.24 -13.80 -8.71
C VAL A 196 -0.69 -14.11 -10.10
N ALA A 197 -1.50 -14.75 -10.95
CA ALA A 197 -1.24 -14.94 -12.36
C ALA A 197 -2.33 -14.33 -13.22
N GLY A 198 -2.04 -14.11 -14.50
CA GLY A 198 -3.01 -13.54 -15.44
C GLY A 198 -3.17 -12.03 -15.31
N GLU A 199 -2.22 -11.34 -14.70
CA GLU A 199 -2.16 -9.87 -14.74
C GLU A 199 -2.04 -9.42 -16.19
N GLU A 200 -1.07 -9.95 -16.90
CA GLU A 200 -0.71 -9.62 -18.28
C GLU A 200 -1.81 -9.95 -19.31
N GLN A 201 -2.70 -10.87 -18.97
CA GLN A 201 -3.88 -11.21 -19.77
C GLN A 201 -5.13 -10.43 -19.35
N GLY A 202 -5.04 -9.54 -18.37
CA GLY A 202 -6.14 -8.64 -17.94
C GLY A 202 -6.59 -8.82 -16.52
N LEU A 203 -5.67 -8.89 -15.55
CA LEU A 203 -5.93 -8.93 -14.12
C LEU A 203 -6.75 -10.15 -13.68
N ASN A 204 -6.60 -11.30 -14.36
CA ASN A 204 -7.51 -12.44 -14.14
C ASN A 204 -7.41 -13.00 -12.72
N GLY A 205 -6.18 -13.24 -12.23
CA GLY A 205 -5.94 -13.81 -10.91
C GLY A 205 -6.40 -12.90 -9.78
N SER A 206 -6.01 -11.62 -9.82
CA SER A 206 -6.42 -10.65 -8.79
C SER A 206 -7.92 -10.40 -8.79
N ARG A 207 -8.56 -10.34 -9.97
CA ARG A 207 -10.01 -10.19 -10.09
C ARG A 207 -10.76 -11.36 -9.46
N HIS A 208 -10.29 -12.59 -9.74
CA HIS A 208 -10.85 -13.81 -9.13
C HIS A 208 -10.68 -13.79 -7.61
N PHE A 209 -9.46 -13.51 -7.14
CA PHE A 209 -9.14 -13.51 -5.72
C PHE A 209 -9.88 -12.42 -4.94
N ALA A 210 -9.93 -11.19 -5.47
CA ALA A 210 -10.67 -10.08 -4.85
C ALA A 210 -12.17 -10.38 -4.74
N LYS A 211 -12.75 -10.98 -5.80
CA LYS A 211 -14.15 -11.39 -5.80
C LYS A 211 -14.40 -12.52 -4.77
N MET A 212 -13.53 -13.52 -4.72
CA MET A 212 -13.59 -14.60 -3.72
C MET A 212 -13.54 -14.03 -2.29
N ALA A 213 -12.60 -13.11 -2.01
CA ALA A 213 -12.49 -12.46 -0.72
C ALA A 213 -13.78 -11.70 -0.35
N LYS A 214 -14.39 -11.01 -1.33
CA LYS A 214 -15.67 -10.31 -1.14
C LYS A 214 -16.82 -11.27 -0.85
N ASP A 215 -16.95 -12.31 -1.66
CA ASP A 215 -18.05 -13.30 -1.54
C ASP A 215 -17.97 -14.07 -0.21
N GLN A 216 -16.75 -14.30 0.30
CA GLN A 216 -16.50 -14.96 1.58
C GLN A 216 -16.56 -14.00 2.78
N GLY A 217 -16.79 -12.70 2.56
CA GLY A 217 -16.90 -11.70 3.61
C GLY A 217 -15.59 -11.47 4.38
N TRP A 218 -14.44 -11.53 3.70
CA TRP A 218 -13.16 -11.29 4.34
C TRP A 218 -13.03 -9.85 4.85
N GLY A 219 -12.52 -9.70 6.06
CA GLY A 219 -12.16 -8.40 6.63
C GLY A 219 -10.84 -7.87 6.07
N LEU A 220 -10.74 -7.76 4.74
CA LEU A 220 -9.53 -7.30 4.05
C LEU A 220 -9.40 -5.78 4.21
N GLU A 221 -8.48 -5.38 5.06
CA GLU A 221 -8.29 -4.00 5.52
C GLU A 221 -7.32 -3.21 4.64
N ALA A 222 -6.30 -3.89 4.12
CA ALA A 222 -5.27 -3.27 3.29
C ALA A 222 -4.70 -4.24 2.26
N VAL A 223 -4.48 -3.77 1.03
CA VAL A 223 -3.79 -4.50 -0.05
C VAL A 223 -2.63 -3.67 -0.56
N LEU A 224 -1.42 -4.23 -0.47
CA LEU A 224 -0.17 -3.65 -0.94
C LEU A 224 0.23 -4.38 -2.23
N ASN A 225 -0.12 -3.83 -3.39
CA ASN A 225 0.29 -4.39 -4.68
C ASN A 225 1.64 -3.81 -5.10
N ASN A 226 2.61 -4.68 -5.36
CA ASN A 226 3.92 -4.33 -5.86
C ASN A 226 4.01 -4.79 -7.32
N ASP A 227 4.30 -3.86 -8.22
CA ASP A 227 4.32 -4.15 -9.65
C ASP A 227 5.25 -3.14 -10.32
N ILE A 228 6.35 -3.65 -10.90
CA ILE A 228 7.49 -2.90 -11.40
C ILE A 228 8.17 -2.12 -10.26
N VAL A 229 8.76 -2.85 -9.32
CA VAL A 229 9.50 -2.28 -8.17
C VAL A 229 10.99 -2.66 -8.20
N GLY A 230 11.53 -2.94 -9.40
CA GLY A 230 12.91 -3.34 -9.60
C GLY A 230 13.93 -2.21 -9.51
N GLY A 231 13.51 -0.95 -9.58
CA GLY A 231 14.42 0.19 -9.52
C GLY A 231 15.37 0.22 -10.70
N ASP A 232 14.85 0.10 -11.92
CA ASP A 232 15.64 0.05 -13.15
C ASP A 232 16.80 1.06 -13.15
N LYS A 233 18.03 0.59 -13.38
CA LYS A 233 19.28 1.36 -13.28
C LYS A 233 19.46 2.40 -14.39
N GLY A 234 18.37 2.89 -14.95
CA GLY A 234 18.39 3.97 -15.95
C GLY A 234 18.87 5.33 -15.37
N PRO A 235 19.36 6.22 -16.24
CA PRO A 235 20.01 7.48 -15.80
C PRO A 235 19.07 8.48 -15.12
N TRP A 236 17.78 8.25 -15.14
CA TRP A 236 16.77 9.15 -14.58
C TRP A 236 15.99 8.51 -13.42
N GLN A 237 16.41 7.35 -12.94
CA GLN A 237 15.84 6.69 -11.80
C GLN A 237 16.22 7.42 -10.51
N ASP A 238 15.28 7.50 -9.56
CA ASP A 238 15.55 7.92 -8.19
C ASP A 238 15.38 6.72 -7.25
N PRO A 239 16.48 6.06 -6.84
CA PRO A 239 16.42 4.89 -5.99
C PRO A 239 16.01 5.19 -4.54
N SER A 240 15.86 6.47 -4.18
CA SER A 240 15.37 6.88 -2.86
C SER A 240 13.84 7.02 -2.80
N VAL A 241 13.13 6.79 -3.91
CA VAL A 241 11.69 7.03 -4.04
C VAL A 241 10.96 5.82 -4.60
N VAL A 242 9.84 5.46 -3.99
CA VAL A 242 8.84 4.57 -4.57
C VAL A 242 7.50 5.29 -4.70
N ARG A 243 6.86 5.22 -5.85
CA ARG A 243 5.53 5.79 -6.06
C ARG A 243 4.47 4.89 -5.40
N VAL A 244 3.53 5.49 -4.69
CA VAL A 244 2.37 4.81 -4.10
C VAL A 244 1.11 5.42 -4.68
N PHE A 245 0.50 4.71 -5.63
CA PHE A 245 -0.75 5.10 -6.26
C PHE A 245 -1.93 4.70 -5.39
N SER A 246 -2.94 5.57 -5.31
CA SER A 246 -4.15 5.31 -4.53
C SER A 246 -5.36 5.97 -5.17
N GLU A 247 -6.50 5.25 -5.24
CA GLU A 247 -7.74 5.83 -5.76
C GLU A 247 -8.29 6.94 -4.85
N GLY A 248 -8.97 7.91 -5.44
CA GLY A 248 -9.67 8.97 -4.71
C GLY A 248 -11.12 8.59 -4.42
N VAL A 249 -11.98 8.73 -5.43
CA VAL A 249 -13.35 8.21 -5.34
C VAL A 249 -13.30 6.69 -5.50
N PRO A 250 -13.81 5.89 -4.53
CA PRO A 250 -13.73 4.44 -4.61
C PRO A 250 -14.40 3.89 -5.88
N ALA A 251 -13.73 2.94 -6.55
CA ALA A 251 -14.26 2.29 -7.76
C ALA A 251 -15.57 1.54 -7.48
N ALA A 252 -15.78 1.08 -6.26
CA ALA A 252 -17.01 0.41 -5.81
C ALA A 252 -18.09 1.37 -5.30
N ALA A 253 -17.87 2.71 -5.35
CA ALA A 253 -18.82 3.69 -4.83
C ALA A 253 -20.12 3.71 -5.63
N THR A 254 -21.26 3.77 -4.95
CA THR A 254 -22.57 4.01 -5.56
C THR A 254 -22.69 5.46 -6.02
N GLU A 255 -23.66 5.76 -6.89
CA GLU A 255 -23.95 7.15 -7.31
C GLU A 255 -24.24 8.05 -6.09
N GLN A 256 -24.90 7.52 -5.05
CA GLN A 256 -25.19 8.25 -3.83
C GLN A 256 -23.90 8.53 -3.05
N ASP A 257 -22.97 7.58 -2.98
CA ASP A 257 -21.67 7.79 -2.35
C ASP A 257 -20.85 8.84 -3.10
N VAL A 258 -20.80 8.77 -4.42
CA VAL A 258 -20.11 9.76 -5.25
C VAL A 258 -20.68 11.17 -5.03
N LYS A 259 -22.01 11.30 -4.98
CA LYS A 259 -22.68 12.58 -4.69
C LYS A 259 -22.33 13.10 -3.29
N ARG A 260 -22.31 12.23 -2.28
CA ARG A 260 -21.92 12.57 -0.92
C ARG A 260 -20.44 12.98 -0.84
N ILE A 261 -19.53 12.20 -1.42
CA ILE A 261 -18.09 12.49 -1.47
C ILE A 261 -17.85 13.88 -2.06
N ARG A 262 -18.44 14.19 -3.23
CA ARG A 262 -18.33 15.52 -3.87
C ARG A 262 -18.92 16.63 -3.01
N GLY A 263 -20.05 16.37 -2.36
CA GLY A 263 -20.70 17.36 -1.48
C GLY A 263 -19.91 17.72 -0.24
N LEU A 264 -18.96 16.85 0.15
CA LEU A 264 -18.09 17.02 1.34
C LEU A 264 -16.65 17.39 0.98
N GLY A 265 -16.28 17.42 -0.30
CA GLY A 265 -14.89 17.58 -0.72
C GLY A 265 -14.00 16.40 -0.33
N GLY A 266 -14.58 15.19 -0.23
CA GLY A 266 -13.92 13.99 0.28
C GLY A 266 -13.20 13.13 -0.79
N GLU A 267 -12.90 13.68 -1.97
CA GLU A 267 -12.27 12.94 -3.07
C GLU A 267 -10.84 12.48 -2.71
N SER A 268 -10.25 13.03 -1.66
CA SER A 268 -8.93 12.65 -1.15
C SER A 268 -8.97 11.80 0.12
N ASP A 269 -10.12 11.27 0.52
CA ASP A 269 -10.34 10.65 1.84
C ASP A 269 -10.82 9.19 1.75
N SER A 270 -10.56 8.51 0.63
CA SER A 270 -10.86 7.10 0.47
C SER A 270 -9.99 6.21 1.37
N GLY A 271 -10.42 4.98 1.62
CA GLY A 271 -9.60 4.00 2.33
C GLY A 271 -8.23 3.77 1.71
N SER A 272 -8.13 3.78 0.38
CA SER A 272 -6.85 3.67 -0.34
C SER A 272 -5.94 4.88 -0.12
N ARG A 273 -6.49 6.10 -0.01
CA ARG A 273 -5.74 7.32 0.35
C ARG A 273 -5.23 7.24 1.79
N GLU A 274 -6.06 6.77 2.71
CA GLU A 274 -5.66 6.58 4.10
C GLU A 274 -4.58 5.51 4.24
N LEU A 275 -4.66 4.42 3.47
CA LEU A 275 -3.60 3.42 3.40
C LEU A 275 -2.30 4.02 2.85
N ALA A 276 -2.35 4.84 1.80
CA ALA A 276 -1.15 5.50 1.26
C ALA A 276 -0.52 6.46 2.29
N ARG A 277 -1.31 7.24 3.03
CA ARG A 277 -0.84 8.10 4.14
C ARG A 277 -0.20 7.28 5.26
N TYR A 278 -0.83 6.16 5.61
CA TYR A 278 -0.30 5.24 6.62
C TYR A 278 1.06 4.67 6.22
N ILE A 279 1.24 4.26 4.96
CA ILE A 279 2.53 3.81 4.41
C ILE A 279 3.61 4.89 4.58
N ALA A 280 3.28 6.15 4.32
CA ALA A 280 4.22 7.25 4.51
C ALA A 280 4.55 7.48 6.00
N GLU A 281 3.57 7.37 6.90
CA GLU A 281 3.78 7.45 8.35
C GLU A 281 4.70 6.32 8.85
N VAL A 282 4.43 5.07 8.43
CA VAL A 282 5.24 3.90 8.77
C VAL A 282 6.66 4.01 8.20
N GLY A 283 6.80 4.47 6.94
CA GLY A 283 8.11 4.71 6.33
C GLY A 283 8.98 5.63 7.18
N ARG A 284 8.41 6.72 7.70
CA ARG A 284 9.12 7.62 8.62
C ARG A 284 9.42 6.97 9.98
N ALA A 285 8.48 6.19 10.51
CA ALA A 285 8.61 5.55 11.81
C ALA A 285 9.75 4.52 11.85
N TYR A 286 9.99 3.82 10.75
CA TYR A 286 11.03 2.80 10.64
C TYR A 286 12.26 3.27 9.85
N ASP A 287 12.42 4.58 9.61
CA ASP A 287 13.54 5.17 8.89
C ASP A 287 13.79 4.48 7.53
N ALA A 288 12.70 4.26 6.78
CA ALA A 288 12.76 3.59 5.49
C ALA A 288 13.72 4.31 4.53
N LEU A 289 14.61 3.55 3.89
CA LEU A 289 15.59 4.09 2.95
C LEU A 289 14.93 4.54 1.64
N VAL A 290 13.79 3.93 1.28
CA VAL A 290 12.96 4.37 0.16
C VAL A 290 11.77 5.17 0.68
N ARG A 291 11.63 6.40 0.16
CA ARG A 291 10.55 7.32 0.56
C ARG A 291 9.30 7.10 -0.31
N PRO A 292 8.13 6.84 0.30
CA PRO A 292 6.87 6.80 -0.44
C PRO A 292 6.55 8.17 -1.05
N MET A 293 6.36 8.20 -2.37
CA MET A 293 5.81 9.34 -3.10
C MET A 293 4.30 9.11 -3.27
N LEU A 294 3.49 9.85 -2.53
CA LEU A 294 2.03 9.72 -2.60
C LEU A 294 1.51 10.25 -3.94
N VAL A 295 1.10 9.35 -4.82
CA VAL A 295 0.48 9.69 -6.11
C VAL A 295 -1.03 9.55 -5.97
N PHE A 296 -1.71 10.68 -5.81
CA PHE A 296 -3.16 10.74 -5.63
C PHE A 296 -3.90 10.53 -6.95
N ARG A 297 -3.71 9.36 -7.52
CA ARG A 297 -4.31 8.85 -8.75
C ARG A 297 -4.43 7.34 -8.63
N LEU A 298 -5.47 6.76 -9.23
CA LEU A 298 -5.67 5.31 -9.21
C LEU A 298 -4.45 4.54 -9.73
N ASP A 299 -3.95 4.93 -10.92
CA ASP A 299 -2.74 4.37 -11.55
C ASP A 299 -2.16 5.38 -12.57
N ARG A 300 -1.16 4.93 -13.33
CA ARG A 300 -0.61 5.62 -14.49
C ARG A 300 -1.70 5.91 -15.53
N TYR A 301 -1.44 6.83 -16.44
CA TYR A 301 -2.43 7.18 -17.47
C TYR A 301 -2.79 5.99 -18.34
N LEU A 302 -4.08 5.62 -18.38
CA LEU A 302 -4.67 4.56 -19.19
C LEU A 302 -4.03 3.17 -18.96
N ARG A 303 -3.48 2.96 -17.76
CA ARG A 303 -2.91 1.68 -17.31
C ARG A 303 -3.57 1.26 -16.00
N GLY A 304 -3.35 0.04 -15.60
CA GLY A 304 -3.87 -0.54 -14.37
C GLY A 304 -2.88 -1.48 -13.74
N GLY A 305 -3.32 -2.24 -12.76
CA GLY A 305 -2.59 -3.29 -12.06
C GLY A 305 -3.52 -3.99 -11.06
N ASP A 306 -3.04 -5.00 -10.38
CA ASP A 306 -3.85 -5.90 -9.55
C ASP A 306 -4.60 -5.21 -8.39
N HIS A 307 -4.07 -4.10 -7.85
CA HIS A 307 -4.76 -3.31 -6.82
C HIS A 307 -6.15 -2.85 -7.27
N TYR A 308 -6.35 -2.57 -8.56
CA TYR A 308 -7.63 -2.13 -9.10
C TYR A 308 -8.73 -3.19 -8.93
N SER A 309 -8.37 -4.47 -9.08
CA SER A 309 -9.31 -5.58 -8.84
C SER A 309 -9.88 -5.56 -7.42
N PHE A 310 -9.07 -5.24 -6.43
CA PHE A 310 -9.49 -5.09 -5.04
C PHE A 310 -10.29 -3.81 -4.80
N ASN A 311 -9.88 -2.68 -5.41
CA ASN A 311 -10.66 -1.44 -5.35
C ASN A 311 -12.07 -1.60 -5.91
N GLN A 312 -12.25 -2.37 -7.00
CA GLN A 312 -13.57 -2.69 -7.57
C GLN A 312 -14.46 -3.48 -6.61
N GLN A 313 -13.89 -4.23 -5.68
CA GLN A 313 -14.64 -4.93 -4.63
C GLN A 313 -14.83 -4.10 -3.35
N GLY A 314 -14.32 -2.87 -3.32
CA GLY A 314 -14.45 -1.93 -2.21
C GLY A 314 -13.38 -2.10 -1.12
N PHE A 315 -12.30 -2.83 -1.40
CA PHE A 315 -11.15 -2.95 -0.49
C PHE A 315 -10.17 -1.79 -0.70
N ALA A 316 -9.55 -1.33 0.39
CA ALA A 316 -8.46 -0.36 0.32
C ALA A 316 -7.22 -1.02 -0.28
N ALA A 317 -6.83 -0.59 -1.48
CA ALA A 317 -5.68 -1.13 -2.17
C ALA A 317 -4.84 -0.01 -2.79
N VAL A 318 -3.50 -0.19 -2.77
CA VAL A 318 -2.52 0.72 -3.35
C VAL A 318 -1.57 -0.04 -4.26
N ARG A 319 -0.95 0.67 -5.23
CA ARG A 319 0.12 0.14 -6.06
C ARG A 319 1.43 0.81 -5.72
N PHE A 320 2.44 0.00 -5.42
CA PHE A 320 3.85 0.41 -5.42
C PHE A 320 4.43 0.22 -6.81
N THR A 321 5.21 1.18 -7.29
CA THR A 321 5.99 1.06 -8.51
C THR A 321 7.19 2.00 -8.44
N GLU A 322 8.27 1.65 -9.13
CA GLU A 322 9.50 2.45 -9.15
C GLU A 322 9.27 3.88 -9.62
N PHE A 323 10.20 4.79 -9.33
CA PHE A 323 10.05 6.21 -9.64
C PHE A 323 9.92 6.45 -11.15
N ARG A 324 10.67 5.72 -11.97
CA ARG A 324 10.65 5.85 -13.43
C ARG A 324 10.81 4.49 -14.12
N GLU A 325 9.81 4.09 -14.88
CA GLU A 325 9.84 2.88 -15.69
C GLU A 325 10.67 3.08 -16.98
N ASP A 326 11.44 2.07 -17.38
CA ASP A 326 12.12 2.06 -18.68
C ASP A 326 11.38 1.16 -19.68
N PHE A 327 10.76 1.78 -20.67
CA PHE A 327 9.96 1.07 -21.68
C PHE A 327 10.80 0.34 -22.74
N HIS A 328 12.13 0.46 -22.75
CA HIS A 328 13.00 -0.44 -23.51
C HIS A 328 13.11 -1.81 -22.84
N HIS A 329 12.87 -1.87 -21.53
CA HIS A 329 12.95 -3.11 -20.77
C HIS A 329 11.56 -3.75 -20.61
N GLN A 330 10.56 -2.98 -20.22
CA GLN A 330 9.22 -3.48 -19.96
C GLN A 330 8.51 -3.99 -21.22
N HIS A 331 7.94 -5.21 -21.17
CA HIS A 331 7.16 -5.83 -22.24
C HIS A 331 7.89 -5.90 -23.59
N GLN A 332 9.19 -6.13 -23.58
CA GLN A 332 10.01 -6.17 -24.78
C GLN A 332 10.59 -7.57 -25.02
N ASN A 333 10.72 -7.95 -26.32
CA ASN A 333 11.52 -9.09 -26.69
C ASN A 333 13.00 -8.81 -26.37
N VAL A 334 13.69 -9.80 -25.85
CA VAL A 334 15.14 -9.69 -25.57
C VAL A 334 15.91 -9.54 -26.89
N ARG A 335 16.54 -8.40 -27.09
CA ARG A 335 17.34 -8.08 -28.27
C ARG A 335 18.26 -6.88 -28.03
N THR A 336 19.23 -6.74 -28.90
CA THR A 336 19.99 -5.48 -29.05
C THR A 336 19.69 -4.89 -30.42
N GLU A 337 19.25 -3.63 -30.45
CA GLU A 337 18.89 -2.95 -31.68
C GLU A 337 19.44 -1.51 -31.65
N ASN A 338 20.22 -1.13 -32.66
CA ASN A 338 20.87 0.20 -32.73
C ASN A 338 21.70 0.56 -31.48
N GLY A 339 22.32 -0.43 -30.83
CA GLY A 339 23.11 -0.26 -29.61
C GLY A 339 22.29 -0.12 -28.32
N ILE A 340 20.96 -0.21 -28.40
CA ILE A 340 20.05 -0.23 -27.26
C ILE A 340 19.71 -1.67 -26.90
N GLU A 341 19.83 -2.03 -25.63
CA GLU A 341 19.42 -3.33 -25.12
C GLU A 341 17.93 -3.29 -24.74
N TYR A 342 17.17 -4.27 -25.17
CA TYR A 342 15.75 -4.46 -24.88
C TYR A 342 15.51 -5.74 -24.10
N GLY A 343 14.43 -5.76 -23.35
CA GLY A 343 13.98 -6.91 -22.57
C GLY A 343 14.17 -6.73 -21.08
N ASP A 344 13.29 -7.33 -20.31
CA ASP A 344 13.26 -7.20 -18.85
C ASP A 344 14.22 -8.21 -18.19
N LEU A 345 15.49 -7.81 -18.12
CA LEU A 345 16.60 -8.66 -17.69
C LEU A 345 17.06 -8.37 -16.26
N PRO A 346 17.56 -9.39 -15.52
CA PRO A 346 18.05 -9.23 -14.15
C PRO A 346 19.14 -8.19 -13.95
N LYS A 347 19.94 -7.89 -14.98
CA LYS A 347 21.05 -6.93 -14.93
C LYS A 347 20.59 -5.48 -14.74
N PHE A 348 19.32 -5.19 -15.09
CA PHE A 348 18.72 -3.86 -14.97
C PHE A 348 18.08 -3.63 -13.57
N VAL A 349 17.87 -4.70 -12.80
CA VAL A 349 17.26 -4.61 -11.46
C VAL A 349 18.27 -4.13 -10.44
N ASP A 350 17.85 -3.18 -9.60
CA ASP A 350 18.53 -2.76 -8.38
C ASP A 350 17.99 -3.54 -7.17
N TYR A 351 18.69 -4.57 -6.79
CA TYR A 351 18.25 -5.48 -5.73
C TYR A 351 18.24 -4.84 -4.34
N ASP A 352 19.09 -3.83 -4.10
CA ASP A 352 19.06 -3.07 -2.85
C ASP A 352 17.79 -2.21 -2.77
N TYR A 353 17.39 -1.59 -3.88
CA TYR A 353 16.12 -0.88 -3.99
C TYR A 353 14.92 -1.80 -3.75
N VAL A 354 14.87 -2.99 -4.38
CA VAL A 354 13.80 -3.97 -4.14
C VAL A 354 13.75 -4.37 -2.66
N ALA A 355 14.91 -4.54 -2.03
CA ALA A 355 14.98 -4.86 -0.61
C ALA A 355 14.45 -3.71 0.27
N ASP A 356 14.67 -2.46 -0.11
CA ASP A 356 14.14 -1.31 0.61
C ASP A 356 12.62 -1.18 0.44
N VAL A 357 12.10 -1.47 -0.75
CA VAL A 357 10.64 -1.59 -0.98
C VAL A 357 10.07 -2.75 -0.16
N ALA A 358 10.72 -3.90 -0.10
CA ALA A 358 10.30 -5.03 0.72
C ALA A 358 10.29 -4.68 2.23
N ARG A 359 11.28 -3.92 2.73
CA ARG A 359 11.29 -3.43 4.12
C ARG A 359 10.10 -2.54 4.41
N LEU A 360 9.78 -1.60 3.52
CA LEU A 360 8.63 -0.71 3.66
C LEU A 360 7.30 -1.49 3.66
N ASN A 361 7.15 -2.46 2.75
CA ASN A 361 5.98 -3.36 2.72
C ASN A 361 5.87 -4.17 4.01
N ALA A 362 6.96 -4.84 4.44
CA ALA A 362 6.98 -5.64 5.66
C ALA A 362 6.68 -4.79 6.91
N ALA A 363 7.22 -3.57 7.00
CA ALA A 363 6.93 -2.63 8.10
C ALA A 363 5.45 -2.27 8.13
N THR A 364 4.85 -1.98 6.97
CA THR A 364 3.43 -1.61 6.84
C THR A 364 2.51 -2.77 7.21
N LEU A 365 2.75 -3.97 6.66
CA LEU A 365 1.98 -5.18 6.98
C LEU A 365 2.03 -5.50 8.47
N ALA A 366 3.24 -5.52 9.05
CA ALA A 366 3.44 -5.84 10.45
C ALA A 366 2.80 -4.81 11.38
N SER A 367 2.93 -3.51 11.07
CA SER A 367 2.31 -2.43 11.86
C SER A 367 0.78 -2.51 11.84
N LEU A 368 0.18 -2.76 10.68
CA LEU A 368 -1.28 -2.93 10.56
C LEU A 368 -1.77 -4.21 11.25
N ALA A 369 -1.05 -5.32 11.10
CA ALA A 369 -1.43 -6.59 11.73
C ALA A 369 -1.26 -6.56 13.27
N ALA A 370 -0.33 -5.77 13.79
CA ALA A 370 -0.13 -5.54 15.23
C ALA A 370 -1.17 -4.57 15.81
N ALA A 371 -1.60 -3.57 15.05
CA ALA A 371 -2.52 -2.53 15.50
C ALA A 371 -3.93 -3.07 15.79
N PRO A 372 -4.76 -2.36 16.58
CA PRO A 372 -6.19 -2.63 16.66
C PRO A 372 -6.88 -2.31 15.33
N GLY A 373 -8.09 -2.82 15.11
CA GLY A 373 -8.90 -2.43 13.95
C GLY A 373 -9.25 -0.93 13.96
N PRO A 374 -9.49 -0.32 12.78
CA PRO A 374 -10.00 1.03 12.71
C PRO A 374 -11.31 1.17 13.46
N PRO A 375 -11.62 2.33 14.11
CA PRO A 375 -12.90 2.55 14.76
C PRO A 375 -14.04 2.51 13.74
N ALA A 376 -15.16 1.89 14.12
CA ALA A 376 -16.36 1.84 13.30
C ALA A 376 -17.29 3.03 13.58
N ASN A 377 -18.21 3.30 12.67
CA ASN A 377 -19.27 4.30 12.82
C ASN A 377 -18.76 5.69 13.25
N VAL A 378 -17.61 6.09 12.72
CA VAL A 378 -17.03 7.42 13.02
C VAL A 378 -17.92 8.51 12.44
N ARG A 379 -18.41 9.40 13.33
CA ARG A 379 -19.33 10.49 12.99
C ARG A 379 -18.76 11.82 13.43
N ILE A 380 -19.09 12.88 12.69
CA ILE A 380 -18.94 14.27 13.12
C ILE A 380 -20.32 14.90 13.25
N LEU A 381 -20.61 15.47 14.43
CA LEU A 381 -21.91 16.05 14.70
C LEU A 381 -22.05 17.41 14.03
N THR A 382 -23.14 17.59 13.26
CA THR A 382 -23.38 18.80 12.46
C THR A 382 -24.74 19.44 12.73
N LYS A 383 -25.50 18.91 13.70
CA LYS A 383 -26.82 19.43 14.04
C LYS A 383 -26.76 20.86 14.57
N ASP A 384 -25.80 21.12 15.44
CA ASP A 384 -25.60 22.44 16.04
C ASP A 384 -24.57 23.22 15.21
N LEU A 385 -24.89 24.48 14.88
CA LEU A 385 -24.00 25.37 14.15
C LEU A 385 -23.00 26.02 15.13
N GLU A 386 -21.93 25.28 15.42
CA GLU A 386 -20.87 25.71 16.34
C GLU A 386 -19.49 25.55 15.69
N ASN A 387 -18.51 26.30 16.19
CA ASN A 387 -17.13 26.25 15.72
C ASN A 387 -16.35 25.05 16.29
N ASP A 388 -16.81 24.46 17.39
CA ASP A 388 -16.20 23.26 17.95
C ASP A 388 -16.61 22.03 17.11
N SER A 389 -15.73 21.05 17.01
CA SER A 389 -16.01 19.81 16.29
C SER A 389 -16.13 18.64 17.25
N THR A 390 -17.29 18.01 17.27
CA THR A 390 -17.58 16.85 18.12
C THR A 390 -17.69 15.58 17.28
N PHE A 391 -17.02 14.53 17.75
CA PHE A 391 -16.93 13.22 17.10
C PHE A 391 -17.48 12.13 18.01
N THR A 392 -18.02 11.09 17.39
CA THR A 392 -18.39 9.83 18.04
C THR A 392 -17.93 8.65 17.21
N TRP A 393 -17.64 7.50 17.84
CA TRP A 393 -17.25 6.26 17.17
C TRP A 393 -17.53 5.05 18.05
N ASP A 394 -17.52 3.86 17.44
CA ASP A 394 -17.59 2.60 18.18
C ASP A 394 -16.20 2.15 18.61
N ALA A 395 -16.11 1.53 19.78
CA ALA A 395 -14.87 0.99 20.30
C ALA A 395 -14.33 -0.17 19.44
N SER A 396 -13.02 -0.18 19.23
CA SER A 396 -12.31 -1.24 18.51
C SER A 396 -11.72 -2.26 19.47
N PRO A 397 -11.82 -3.58 19.19
CA PRO A 397 -11.13 -4.60 19.95
C PRO A 397 -9.62 -4.36 19.98
N GLY A 398 -9.01 -4.45 21.15
CA GLY A 398 -7.56 -4.23 21.33
C GLY A 398 -7.13 -2.78 21.44
N ALA A 399 -8.03 -1.80 21.25
CA ALA A 399 -7.71 -0.40 21.44
C ALA A 399 -7.55 -0.05 22.95
N ALA A 400 -6.46 0.62 23.30
CA ALA A 400 -6.24 1.21 24.61
C ALA A 400 -6.58 2.69 24.63
N SER A 401 -6.53 3.36 23.49
CA SER A 401 -6.85 4.77 23.33
C SER A 401 -7.26 5.08 21.89
N TYR A 402 -7.77 6.31 21.69
CA TYR A 402 -8.10 6.85 20.37
C TYR A 402 -7.42 8.19 20.16
N GLU A 403 -7.03 8.45 18.94
CA GLU A 403 -6.53 9.75 18.49
C GLU A 403 -7.50 10.35 17.48
N VAL A 404 -7.86 11.63 17.69
CA VAL A 404 -8.43 12.46 16.63
C VAL A 404 -7.26 13.14 15.91
N VAL A 405 -7.19 12.95 14.61
CA VAL A 405 -6.16 13.56 13.75
C VAL A 405 -6.79 14.60 12.85
N TRP A 406 -6.00 15.59 12.43
CA TRP A 406 -6.48 16.59 11.47
C TRP A 406 -5.35 17.11 10.59
N ARG A 407 -5.73 17.63 9.44
CA ARG A 407 -4.84 18.21 8.45
C ARG A 407 -5.51 19.39 7.75
N ALA A 408 -4.72 20.29 7.19
CA ALA A 408 -5.24 21.29 6.26
C ALA A 408 -5.94 20.59 5.08
N THR A 409 -6.96 21.20 4.51
CA THR A 409 -7.71 20.64 3.38
C THR A 409 -6.84 20.39 2.14
N THR A 410 -5.71 21.07 2.04
CA THR A 410 -4.72 20.94 0.97
C THR A 410 -3.52 20.06 1.32
N ALA A 411 -3.37 19.65 2.60
CA ALA A 411 -2.25 18.82 3.02
C ALA A 411 -2.40 17.37 2.54
N PRO A 412 -1.33 16.75 2.03
CA PRO A 412 -1.41 15.35 1.58
C PRO A 412 -1.42 14.35 2.74
N GLU A 413 -0.92 14.72 3.91
CA GLU A 413 -0.74 13.85 5.06
C GLU A 413 -1.35 14.44 6.35
N TRP A 414 -1.56 13.60 7.36
CA TRP A 414 -2.03 14.03 8.68
C TRP A 414 -0.93 14.84 9.38
N GLU A 415 -1.27 16.04 9.82
CA GLU A 415 -0.30 17.00 10.39
C GLU A 415 -0.36 17.03 11.91
N ASN A 416 -1.52 16.72 12.49
CA ASN A 416 -1.77 16.87 13.92
C ASN A 416 -2.52 15.66 14.47
N ALA A 417 -2.34 15.40 15.76
CA ALA A 417 -3.06 14.37 16.48
C ALA A 417 -3.27 14.78 17.95
N GLN A 418 -4.42 14.43 18.51
CA GLN A 418 -4.71 14.56 19.94
C GLN A 418 -5.31 13.26 20.48
N SER A 419 -4.72 12.73 21.56
CA SER A 419 -5.25 11.54 22.23
C SER A 419 -6.40 11.90 23.17
N PHE A 420 -7.41 11.03 23.18
CA PHE A 420 -8.58 11.12 24.07
C PHE A 420 -8.71 9.92 25.02
N GLY A 421 -7.62 9.18 25.23
CA GLY A 421 -7.66 7.95 26.02
C GLY A 421 -8.68 6.96 25.46
N ASN A 422 -9.33 6.18 26.31
CA ASN A 422 -10.31 5.17 25.91
C ASN A 422 -11.75 5.75 25.74
N ALA A 423 -11.86 7.02 25.32
CA ALA A 423 -13.16 7.63 25.05
C ALA A 423 -13.66 7.26 23.65
N THR A 424 -14.99 7.18 23.49
CA THR A 424 -15.67 6.98 22.19
C THR A 424 -16.37 8.26 21.72
N ARG A 425 -16.05 9.39 22.35
CA ARG A 425 -16.51 10.73 21.99
C ARG A 425 -15.42 11.75 22.31
N ALA A 426 -15.23 12.71 21.44
CA ALA A 426 -14.28 13.79 21.60
C ALA A 426 -14.83 15.10 21.04
N THR A 427 -14.41 16.22 21.64
CA THR A 427 -14.68 17.57 21.12
C THR A 427 -13.37 18.35 21.04
N LEU A 428 -13.08 18.93 19.88
CA LEU A 428 -11.95 19.83 19.66
C LEU A 428 -12.44 21.24 19.37
N LYS A 429 -11.72 22.23 19.88
CA LYS A 429 -11.97 23.67 19.61
C LYS A 429 -11.35 24.07 18.26
N ILE A 430 -11.71 23.35 17.21
CA ILE A 430 -11.26 23.57 15.83
C ILE A 430 -12.48 23.45 14.93
N SER A 431 -12.68 24.42 14.04
CA SER A 431 -13.82 24.40 13.13
C SER A 431 -13.67 23.29 12.09
N LYS A 432 -14.73 22.48 11.96
CA LYS A 432 -14.86 21.42 10.95
C LYS A 432 -14.82 21.92 9.51
N ASP A 433 -15.05 23.21 9.29
CA ASP A 433 -15.03 23.82 7.98
C ASP A 433 -13.62 24.18 7.49
N ASN A 434 -12.64 24.21 8.40
CA ASN A 434 -11.28 24.66 8.09
C ASN A 434 -10.28 23.53 7.84
N VAL A 435 -10.58 22.31 8.27
CA VAL A 435 -9.66 21.16 8.24
C VAL A 435 -10.39 19.86 7.91
N ILE A 436 -9.64 18.85 7.48
CA ILE A 436 -10.12 17.47 7.42
C ILE A 436 -9.76 16.77 8.72
N PHE A 437 -10.73 16.05 9.29
CA PHE A 437 -10.55 15.25 10.51
C PHE A 437 -10.56 13.75 10.22
N GLY A 438 -9.92 13.00 11.10
CA GLY A 438 -10.00 11.55 11.15
C GLY A 438 -9.91 11.03 12.58
N VAL A 439 -10.30 9.78 12.79
CA VAL A 439 -10.17 9.07 14.07
C VAL A 439 -9.45 7.77 13.84
N ARG A 440 -8.52 7.41 14.73
CA ARG A 440 -7.83 6.12 14.72
C ARG A 440 -7.72 5.52 16.12
N ALA A 441 -7.67 4.21 16.17
CA ALA A 441 -7.44 3.45 17.39
C ALA A 441 -5.94 3.24 17.63
N VAL A 442 -5.54 3.18 18.89
CA VAL A 442 -4.15 2.95 19.31
C VAL A 442 -4.15 1.88 20.41
N ASP A 443 -3.29 0.88 20.31
CA ASP A 443 -3.12 -0.14 21.35
C ASP A 443 -2.22 0.33 22.51
N GLY A 444 -2.01 -0.54 23.51
CA GLY A 444 -1.15 -0.26 24.66
C GLY A 444 0.35 -0.17 24.33
N ALA A 445 0.79 -0.66 23.17
CA ALA A 445 2.15 -0.59 22.67
C ALA A 445 2.39 0.64 21.78
N GLY A 446 1.34 1.33 21.35
CA GLY A 446 1.39 2.52 20.51
C GLY A 446 1.21 2.21 19.01
N HIS A 447 0.80 0.98 18.64
CA HIS A 447 0.44 0.66 17.26
C HIS A 447 -0.88 1.35 16.90
N ARG A 448 -0.92 1.95 15.72
CA ARG A 448 -2.03 2.76 15.23
C ARG A 448 -2.78 2.07 14.12
N SER A 449 -4.09 2.11 14.14
CA SER A 449 -4.94 1.66 13.03
C SER A 449 -4.87 2.64 11.84
N LEU A 450 -5.45 2.25 10.72
CA LEU A 450 -5.82 3.20 9.67
C LEU A 450 -6.75 4.27 10.23
N VAL A 451 -6.64 5.47 9.69
CA VAL A 451 -7.53 6.57 10.01
C VAL A 451 -8.88 6.37 9.32
N VAL A 452 -9.96 6.69 10.02
CA VAL A 452 -11.31 6.75 9.45
C VAL A 452 -11.78 8.20 9.44
N VAL A 453 -12.08 8.70 8.26
CA VAL A 453 -12.64 10.05 8.09
C VAL A 453 -14.11 10.03 8.50
N PRO A 454 -14.56 10.95 9.38
CA PRO A 454 -15.91 10.92 9.94
C PRO A 454 -16.99 11.28 8.90
N VAL A 455 -18.13 10.61 9.00
CA VAL A 455 -19.32 10.93 8.20
C VAL A 455 -20.20 11.92 8.98
N PRO A 456 -20.68 13.01 8.35
CA PRO A 456 -21.59 13.97 9.02
C PRO A 456 -22.85 13.30 9.53
N GLU A 457 -23.23 13.64 10.78
CA GLU A 457 -24.49 13.23 11.42
C GLU A 457 -25.28 14.47 11.84
N ARG A 458 -26.58 14.49 11.50
CA ARG A 458 -27.52 15.58 11.82
C ARG A 458 -28.48 15.22 12.96
#